data_cd7bbdff262906963c1dcc4735b76bd9
#
_entry.id   cd7bbdff262906963c1dcc4735b76bd9
#
_cell.length_a   1.000
_cell.length_b   1.000
_cell.length_c   1.000
_cell.angle_alpha   90.00
_cell.angle_beta   90.00
_cell.angle_gamma   90.00
#
_symmetry.space_group_name_H-M   'P 1'
#
loop_
_entity.id
_entity.type
_entity.pdbx_description
1 polymer ?
#
loop_
_entity_poly.entity_id
_entity_poly.type
_entity_poly.pdbx_seq_one_letter_code
_entity_poly.pdbx_strand_id
1 'polypeptide(L)'
;SLQADMPFDRFVVEQLAGDELVPPPHANLPQEAIDRLTATGFLRMAADGTTGGGDDESRNRVVADTLSIVSTSLLGLSVGCAQCHDHRYDPVPQTDYYALRAVFEPALDPAAWKPPEARLVSLFTDADRARSAEIEAEAVAASKEHDEKQAVALAAALEKELEKHPAELRESLRTAVRTPEKDRTEAQRKLLAERPSVSISPGVLYQYDQ
;
A
#
# COMPACT_ATOMS: atom_id res chain seq x y z
N SER A 1 -18.71 -19.91 6.60
CA SER A 1 -19.40 -20.20 7.88
C SER A 1 -20.84 -20.64 7.66
N LEU A 2 -21.71 -19.84 7.04
CA LEU A 2 -23.13 -20.21 6.80
C LEU A 2 -23.27 -21.48 5.95
N GLN A 3 -22.49 -21.63 4.88
CA GLN A 3 -22.51 -22.81 4.02
C GLN A 3 -22.08 -24.09 4.77
N ALA A 4 -21.24 -23.97 5.78
CA ALA A 4 -20.76 -25.07 6.62
C ALA A 4 -21.63 -25.32 7.88
N ASP A 5 -22.77 -24.62 7.99
CA ASP A 5 -23.69 -24.66 9.14
C ASP A 5 -22.96 -24.49 10.49
N MET A 6 -22.07 -23.47 10.54
CA MET A 6 -21.31 -23.18 11.75
C MET A 6 -22.25 -22.78 12.90
N PRO A 7 -22.08 -23.33 14.13
CA PRO A 7 -22.83 -22.91 15.31
C PRO A 7 -22.71 -21.39 15.53
N PHE A 8 -23.83 -20.75 15.89
CA PHE A 8 -23.90 -19.29 15.99
C PHE A 8 -22.96 -18.71 17.06
N ASP A 9 -22.82 -19.38 18.18
CA ASP A 9 -21.89 -19.03 19.25
C ASP A 9 -20.44 -19.01 18.73
N ARG A 10 -20.03 -20.04 17.99
CA ARG A 10 -18.71 -20.08 17.36
C ARG A 10 -18.56 -18.98 16.32
N PHE A 11 -19.58 -18.75 15.50
CA PHE A 11 -19.59 -17.66 14.53
C PHE A 11 -19.32 -16.29 15.20
N VAL A 12 -20.03 -16.00 16.30
CA VAL A 12 -19.86 -14.73 17.05
C VAL A 12 -18.45 -14.62 17.64
N VAL A 13 -17.93 -15.69 18.24
CA VAL A 13 -16.55 -15.69 18.78
C VAL A 13 -15.52 -15.41 17.68
N GLU A 14 -15.63 -16.03 16.52
CA GLU A 14 -14.70 -15.81 15.41
C GLU A 14 -14.81 -14.37 14.84
N GLN A 15 -16.00 -13.75 14.86
CA GLN A 15 -16.18 -12.36 14.43
C GLN A 15 -15.58 -11.34 15.41
N LEU A 16 -15.60 -11.63 16.71
CA LEU A 16 -15.19 -10.70 17.76
C LEU A 16 -13.74 -10.92 18.23
N ALA A 17 -13.24 -12.15 18.18
CA ALA A 17 -11.96 -12.56 18.75
C ALA A 17 -11.27 -13.66 17.92
N GLY A 18 -11.52 -13.75 16.62
CA GLY A 18 -10.93 -14.77 15.75
C GLY A 18 -9.41 -14.66 15.65
N ASP A 19 -8.85 -13.46 15.76
CA ASP A 19 -7.42 -13.21 15.82
C ASP A 19 -6.75 -13.74 17.09
N GLU A 20 -7.43 -13.70 18.22
CA GLU A 20 -6.98 -14.31 19.49
C GLU A 20 -6.86 -15.85 19.40
N LEU A 21 -7.60 -16.47 18.46
CA LEU A 21 -7.54 -17.89 18.20
C LEU A 21 -6.39 -18.29 17.26
N VAL A 22 -5.65 -17.32 16.74
CA VAL A 22 -4.52 -17.51 15.81
C VAL A 22 -3.28 -16.83 16.37
N PRO A 23 -2.53 -17.50 17.25
CA PRO A 23 -1.33 -16.90 17.83
C PRO A 23 -0.25 -16.64 16.78
N PRO A 24 0.54 -15.58 16.93
CA PRO A 24 1.72 -15.35 16.09
C PRO A 24 2.79 -16.44 16.28
N PRO A 25 3.71 -16.64 15.31
CA PRO A 25 3.86 -15.85 14.08
C PRO A 25 2.85 -16.19 13.00
N HIS A 26 2.34 -15.17 12.30
CA HIS A 26 1.41 -15.34 11.19
C HIS A 26 2.20 -15.66 9.90
N ALA A 27 2.65 -16.90 9.77
CA ALA A 27 3.40 -17.40 8.61
C ALA A 27 2.87 -18.77 8.18
N ASN A 28 2.76 -18.99 6.88
CA ASN A 28 2.24 -20.27 6.32
C ASN A 28 0.91 -20.69 6.92
N LEU A 29 -0.02 -19.75 7.07
CA LEU A 29 -1.28 -19.96 7.76
C LEU A 29 -2.15 -21.01 7.05
N PRO A 30 -2.70 -22.00 7.77
CA PRO A 30 -3.72 -22.90 7.22
C PRO A 30 -5.02 -22.12 6.98
N GLN A 31 -5.88 -22.64 6.09
CA GLN A 31 -7.13 -21.97 5.69
C GLN A 31 -8.02 -21.61 6.89
N GLU A 32 -8.12 -22.50 7.89
CA GLU A 32 -8.91 -22.24 9.10
C GLU A 32 -8.41 -21.00 9.87
N ALA A 33 -7.09 -20.82 9.97
CA ALA A 33 -6.50 -19.63 10.60
C ALA A 33 -6.77 -18.36 9.78
N ILE A 34 -6.67 -18.45 8.45
CA ILE A 34 -7.02 -17.35 7.53
C ILE A 34 -8.49 -16.98 7.71
N ASP A 35 -9.39 -17.95 7.80
CA ASP A 35 -10.82 -17.71 7.97
C ASP A 35 -11.11 -16.99 9.29
N ARG A 36 -10.46 -17.38 10.39
CA ARG A 36 -10.58 -16.73 11.70
C ARG A 36 -10.06 -15.29 11.69
N LEU A 37 -8.88 -15.05 11.12
CA LEU A 37 -8.34 -13.70 10.96
C LEU A 37 -9.23 -12.82 10.06
N THR A 38 -9.83 -13.42 9.02
CA THR A 38 -10.75 -12.71 8.14
C THR A 38 -12.04 -12.36 8.86
N ALA A 39 -12.54 -13.23 9.74
CA ALA A 39 -13.76 -13.01 10.52
C ALA A 39 -13.66 -11.76 11.40
N THR A 40 -12.52 -11.50 12.05
CA THR A 40 -12.30 -10.28 12.85
C THR A 40 -12.31 -8.99 12.04
N GLY A 41 -12.24 -9.07 10.71
CA GLY A 41 -12.49 -7.95 9.80
C GLY A 41 -13.88 -7.31 10.01
N PHE A 42 -14.84 -8.04 10.59
CA PHE A 42 -16.14 -7.51 11.01
C PHE A 42 -16.00 -6.27 11.92
N LEU A 43 -15.05 -6.23 12.83
CA LEU A 43 -14.78 -5.09 13.71
C LEU A 43 -14.24 -3.85 12.96
N ARG A 44 -13.88 -4.00 11.70
CA ARG A 44 -13.34 -2.93 10.84
C ARG A 44 -14.26 -2.58 9.67
N MET A 45 -15.54 -2.92 9.77
CA MET A 45 -16.55 -2.62 8.74
C MET A 45 -16.95 -1.13 8.73
N ALA A 46 -16.63 -0.37 9.78
CA ALA A 46 -16.82 1.08 9.81
C ALA A 46 -15.84 1.80 8.86
N ALA A 47 -16.25 2.97 8.38
CA ALA A 47 -15.35 3.85 7.63
C ALA A 47 -14.14 4.24 8.49
N ASP A 48 -12.94 3.94 8.03
CA ASP A 48 -11.69 4.21 8.75
C ASP A 48 -11.00 5.46 8.18
N GLY A 49 -11.19 6.61 8.81
CA GLY A 49 -10.57 7.89 8.47
C GLY A 49 -9.15 8.06 9.04
N THR A 50 -8.50 6.98 9.52
CA THR A 50 -7.21 7.06 10.23
C THR A 50 -6.00 6.71 9.38
N THR A 51 -6.08 6.83 8.05
CA THR A 51 -4.93 6.71 7.15
C THR A 51 -3.83 7.68 7.58
N GLY A 52 -2.59 7.18 7.70
CA GLY A 52 -1.49 7.98 8.25
C GLY A 52 -1.51 8.17 9.78
N GLY A 53 -2.39 7.45 10.50
CA GLY A 53 -2.48 7.44 11.96
C GLY A 53 -3.67 8.19 12.55
N GLY A 54 -4.28 9.11 11.81
CA GLY A 54 -5.43 9.92 12.27
C GLY A 54 -5.16 10.74 13.53
N ASP A 55 -6.09 11.61 13.89
CA ASP A 55 -6.12 12.32 15.17
C ASP A 55 -7.00 11.57 16.19
N ASP A 56 -7.05 12.07 17.42
CA ASP A 56 -7.80 11.46 18.50
C ASP A 56 -9.32 11.43 18.20
N GLU A 57 -9.84 12.43 17.51
CA GLU A 57 -11.25 12.46 17.12
C GLU A 57 -11.57 11.35 16.12
N SER A 58 -10.75 11.19 15.08
CA SER A 58 -10.91 10.12 14.08
C SER A 58 -10.81 8.73 14.71
N ARG A 59 -9.86 8.52 15.61
CA ARG A 59 -9.71 7.25 16.34
C ARG A 59 -10.91 6.95 17.23
N ASN A 60 -11.38 7.96 18.00
CA ASN A 60 -12.58 7.83 18.82
C ASN A 60 -13.83 7.51 17.98
N ARG A 61 -13.94 8.09 16.78
CA ARG A 61 -15.03 7.79 15.86
C ARG A 61 -15.01 6.33 15.41
N VAL A 62 -13.85 5.80 15.02
CA VAL A 62 -13.71 4.38 14.64
C VAL A 62 -14.14 3.46 15.79
N VAL A 63 -13.75 3.76 17.02
CA VAL A 63 -14.20 2.98 18.19
C VAL A 63 -15.71 3.05 18.36
N ALA A 64 -16.31 4.24 18.30
CA ALA A 64 -17.75 4.42 18.44
C ALA A 64 -18.54 3.70 17.34
N ASP A 65 -18.09 3.80 16.08
CA ASP A 65 -18.72 3.14 14.94
C ASP A 65 -18.60 1.62 15.04
N THR A 66 -17.46 1.09 15.52
CA THR A 66 -17.29 -0.34 15.78
C THR A 66 -18.29 -0.84 16.83
N LEU A 67 -18.47 -0.12 17.93
CA LEU A 67 -19.46 -0.46 18.97
C LEU A 67 -20.88 -0.43 18.40
N SER A 68 -21.20 0.57 17.59
CA SER A 68 -22.50 0.67 16.92
C SER A 68 -22.77 -0.53 16.01
N ILE A 69 -21.76 -0.94 15.21
CA ILE A 69 -21.86 -2.12 14.33
C ILE A 69 -22.08 -3.39 15.16
N VAL A 70 -21.25 -3.62 16.18
CA VAL A 70 -21.36 -4.82 17.05
C VAL A 70 -22.74 -4.87 17.71
N SER A 71 -23.17 -3.77 18.33
CA SER A 71 -24.43 -3.74 19.08
C SER A 71 -25.66 -3.90 18.18
N THR A 72 -25.68 -3.25 17.02
CA THR A 72 -26.82 -3.34 16.09
C THR A 72 -26.86 -4.68 15.37
N SER A 73 -25.71 -5.22 14.94
CA SER A 73 -25.67 -6.45 14.13
C SER A 73 -25.84 -7.71 14.95
N LEU A 74 -25.25 -7.78 16.17
CA LEU A 74 -25.25 -8.99 16.98
C LEU A 74 -26.28 -8.96 18.10
N LEU A 75 -26.60 -7.79 18.66
CA LEU A 75 -27.53 -7.65 19.78
C LEU A 75 -28.89 -7.04 19.38
N GLY A 76 -28.98 -6.44 18.19
CA GLY A 76 -30.17 -5.71 17.76
C GLY A 76 -30.44 -4.43 18.58
N LEU A 77 -29.43 -3.87 19.26
CA LEU A 77 -29.55 -2.73 20.15
C LEU A 77 -28.86 -1.48 19.58
N SER A 78 -29.50 -0.34 19.74
CA SER A 78 -28.97 0.97 19.30
C SER A 78 -28.13 1.63 20.42
N VAL A 79 -27.14 0.91 20.94
CA VAL A 79 -26.30 1.34 22.08
C VAL A 79 -25.53 2.65 21.79
N GLY A 80 -25.23 2.94 20.52
CA GLY A 80 -24.55 4.17 20.11
C GLY A 80 -25.26 5.46 20.56
N CYS A 81 -26.58 5.45 20.79
CA CYS A 81 -27.34 6.59 21.33
C CYS A 81 -26.89 6.94 22.74
N ALA A 82 -26.44 5.95 23.52
CA ALA A 82 -26.01 6.12 24.90
C ALA A 82 -24.59 6.71 25.05
N GLN A 83 -23.90 7.02 23.93
CA GLN A 83 -22.61 7.69 23.97
C GLN A 83 -22.65 9.08 24.63
N CYS A 84 -23.71 9.85 24.41
CA CYS A 84 -23.81 11.24 24.88
C CYS A 84 -24.76 11.41 26.06
N HIS A 85 -25.76 10.55 26.21
CA HIS A 85 -26.80 10.60 27.26
C HIS A 85 -27.43 9.22 27.39
N ASP A 86 -28.17 8.95 28.45
CA ASP A 86 -28.94 7.71 28.59
C ASP A 86 -29.86 7.51 27.39
N HIS A 87 -29.98 6.26 26.91
CA HIS A 87 -30.81 5.95 25.76
C HIS A 87 -32.25 6.36 26.00
N ARG A 88 -32.88 7.00 25.00
CA ARG A 88 -34.20 7.64 25.20
C ARG A 88 -35.33 6.65 25.42
N TYR A 89 -35.26 5.48 24.83
CA TYR A 89 -36.36 4.52 24.77
C TYR A 89 -36.01 3.19 25.45
N ASP A 90 -34.78 2.74 25.36
CA ASP A 90 -34.31 1.50 25.94
C ASP A 90 -33.63 1.74 27.29
N PRO A 91 -33.64 0.79 28.22
CA PRO A 91 -33.00 0.92 29.53
C PRO A 91 -31.47 0.76 29.44
N VAL A 92 -30.83 1.54 28.59
CA VAL A 92 -29.37 1.54 28.34
C VAL A 92 -28.81 2.88 28.84
N PRO A 93 -28.28 2.95 30.07
CA PRO A 93 -27.64 4.16 30.56
C PRO A 93 -26.30 4.42 29.87
N GLN A 94 -25.84 5.66 29.90
CA GLN A 94 -24.54 6.04 29.34
C GLN A 94 -23.40 5.23 29.94
N THR A 95 -23.49 4.83 31.21
CA THR A 95 -22.50 3.96 31.87
C THR A 95 -22.31 2.62 31.17
N ASP A 96 -23.40 2.04 30.65
CA ASP A 96 -23.34 0.75 29.96
C ASP A 96 -22.65 0.88 28.59
N TYR A 97 -22.83 2.02 27.90
CA TYR A 97 -22.07 2.32 26.68
C TYR A 97 -20.56 2.33 26.97
N TYR A 98 -20.13 3.02 28.02
CA TYR A 98 -18.71 3.09 28.35
C TYR A 98 -18.18 1.80 28.94
N ALA A 99 -18.99 0.99 29.61
CA ALA A 99 -18.64 -0.36 30.04
C ALA A 99 -18.40 -1.27 28.81
N LEU A 100 -19.30 -1.24 27.80
CA LEU A 100 -19.11 -1.97 26.54
C LEU A 100 -17.87 -1.46 25.80
N ARG A 101 -17.66 -0.15 25.73
CA ARG A 101 -16.48 0.46 25.14
C ARG A 101 -15.19 -0.06 25.76
N ALA A 102 -15.13 -0.16 27.09
CA ALA A 102 -13.96 -0.64 27.83
C ALA A 102 -13.58 -2.10 27.47
N VAL A 103 -14.53 -2.91 26.98
CA VAL A 103 -14.27 -4.27 26.49
C VAL A 103 -13.54 -4.25 25.16
N PHE A 104 -13.91 -3.35 24.24
CA PHE A 104 -13.36 -3.30 22.89
C PHE A 104 -12.16 -2.34 22.72
N GLU A 105 -12.02 -1.38 23.61
CA GLU A 105 -10.95 -0.36 23.53
C GLU A 105 -9.54 -0.96 23.54
N PRO A 106 -9.21 -2.00 24.35
CA PRO A 106 -7.91 -2.66 24.30
C PRO A 106 -7.60 -3.32 22.94
N ALA A 107 -8.60 -3.90 22.28
CA ALA A 107 -8.43 -4.52 20.96
C ALA A 107 -8.17 -3.48 19.86
N LEU A 108 -8.68 -2.26 20.02
CA LEU A 108 -8.50 -1.15 19.09
C LEU A 108 -7.29 -0.27 19.44
N ASP A 109 -6.88 -0.28 20.69
CA ASP A 109 -5.75 0.45 21.28
C ASP A 109 -5.59 1.89 20.75
N PRO A 110 -6.46 2.84 21.16
CA PRO A 110 -6.39 4.23 20.69
C PRO A 110 -5.06 4.93 21.03
N ALA A 111 -4.37 4.49 22.10
CA ALA A 111 -3.10 5.07 22.52
C ALA A 111 -1.92 4.62 21.65
N ALA A 112 -1.91 3.33 21.22
CA ALA A 112 -0.92 2.75 20.32
C ALA A 112 -1.53 2.45 18.93
N TRP A 113 -2.31 3.38 18.41
CA TRP A 113 -3.05 3.21 17.18
C TRP A 113 -2.17 2.87 15.98
N LYS A 114 -2.52 1.78 15.32
CA LYS A 114 -1.89 1.40 14.06
C LYS A 114 -2.80 1.84 12.90
N PRO A 115 -2.29 2.60 11.92
CA PRO A 115 -3.05 2.94 10.74
C PRO A 115 -3.39 1.69 9.91
N PRO A 116 -4.42 1.74 9.02
CA PRO A 116 -4.89 0.57 8.27
C PRO A 116 -3.77 -0.22 7.57
N GLU A 117 -2.82 0.47 6.96
CA GLU A 117 -1.68 -0.12 6.25
C GLU A 117 -0.71 -0.90 7.15
N ALA A 118 -0.66 -0.57 8.46
CA ALA A 118 0.19 -1.25 9.43
C ALA A 118 -0.46 -2.46 10.12
N ARG A 119 -1.74 -2.74 9.81
CA ARG A 119 -2.51 -3.87 10.39
C ARG A 119 -2.56 -5.09 9.49
N LEU A 120 -1.94 -5.02 8.32
CA LEU A 120 -2.02 -6.09 7.32
C LEU A 120 -1.25 -7.34 7.78
N VAL A 121 -1.89 -8.48 7.63
CA VAL A 121 -1.27 -9.80 7.79
C VAL A 121 -1.04 -10.39 6.41
N SER A 122 0.21 -10.75 6.10
CA SER A 122 0.54 -11.39 4.82
C SER A 122 0.03 -12.83 4.79
N LEU A 123 -0.74 -13.16 3.78
CA LEU A 123 -1.19 -14.53 3.51
C LEU A 123 -0.20 -15.33 2.65
N PHE A 124 0.91 -14.72 2.24
CA PHE A 124 1.92 -15.40 1.42
C PHE A 124 2.61 -16.50 2.20
N THR A 125 2.62 -17.68 1.59
CA THR A 125 3.42 -18.83 2.06
C THR A 125 4.90 -18.64 1.73
N ASP A 126 5.76 -19.47 2.29
CA ASP A 126 7.19 -19.47 1.92
C ASP A 126 7.39 -19.85 0.44
N ALA A 127 6.51 -20.69 -0.11
CA ALA A 127 6.51 -21.02 -1.53
C ALA A 127 6.17 -19.80 -2.40
N ASP A 128 5.18 -18.98 -2.00
CA ASP A 128 4.83 -17.75 -2.70
C ASP A 128 5.96 -16.74 -2.65
N ARG A 129 6.66 -16.62 -1.51
CA ARG A 129 7.82 -15.73 -1.36
C ARG A 129 8.99 -16.18 -2.23
N ALA A 130 9.25 -17.49 -2.28
CA ALA A 130 10.29 -18.05 -3.15
C ALA A 130 9.97 -17.77 -4.62
N ARG A 131 8.71 -18.00 -5.03
CA ARG A 131 8.28 -17.71 -6.40
C ARG A 131 8.34 -16.23 -6.74
N SER A 132 7.98 -15.35 -5.81
CA SER A 132 8.11 -13.90 -5.97
C SER A 132 9.58 -13.50 -6.18
N ALA A 133 10.50 -14.06 -5.41
CA ALA A 133 11.93 -13.79 -5.54
C ALA A 133 12.51 -14.26 -6.89
N GLU A 134 12.06 -15.40 -7.43
CA GLU A 134 12.44 -15.86 -8.77
C GLU A 134 11.97 -14.87 -9.85
N ILE A 135 10.69 -14.47 -9.80
CA ILE A 135 10.11 -13.51 -10.76
C ILE A 135 10.82 -12.15 -10.68
N GLU A 136 11.13 -11.69 -9.46
CA GLU A 136 11.88 -10.44 -9.27
C GLU A 136 13.28 -10.52 -9.88
N ALA A 137 13.97 -11.64 -9.70
CA ALA A 137 15.29 -11.86 -10.31
C ALA A 137 15.21 -11.86 -11.85
N GLU A 138 14.19 -12.51 -12.43
CA GLU A 138 13.95 -12.48 -13.88
C GLU A 138 13.65 -11.04 -14.36
N ALA A 139 12.84 -10.28 -13.65
CA ALA A 139 12.50 -8.89 -13.97
C ALA A 139 13.73 -7.98 -13.94
N VAL A 140 14.57 -8.12 -12.90
CA VAL A 140 15.85 -7.38 -12.78
C VAL A 140 16.79 -7.72 -13.94
N ALA A 141 16.91 -9.00 -14.31
CA ALA A 141 17.75 -9.42 -15.43
C ALA A 141 17.25 -8.84 -16.76
N ALA A 142 15.94 -8.90 -17.02
CA ALA A 142 15.32 -8.32 -18.21
C ALA A 142 15.46 -6.80 -18.28
N SER A 143 15.30 -6.11 -17.15
CA SER A 143 15.51 -4.65 -17.05
C SER A 143 16.95 -4.28 -17.38
N LYS A 144 17.93 -5.01 -16.83
CA LYS A 144 19.35 -4.79 -17.12
C LYS A 144 19.66 -4.98 -18.60
N GLU A 145 19.17 -6.06 -19.20
CA GLU A 145 19.35 -6.32 -20.65
C GLU A 145 18.72 -5.21 -21.50
N HIS A 146 17.52 -4.77 -21.12
CA HIS A 146 16.85 -3.63 -21.77
C HIS A 146 17.69 -2.36 -21.68
N ASP A 147 18.20 -2.01 -20.52
CA ASP A 147 18.97 -0.80 -20.28
C ASP A 147 20.29 -0.81 -21.05
N GLU A 148 20.96 -1.98 -21.13
CA GLU A 148 22.18 -2.18 -21.92
C GLU A 148 21.89 -1.98 -23.42
N LYS A 149 20.81 -2.58 -23.96
CA LYS A 149 20.40 -2.41 -25.36
C LYS A 149 20.01 -0.97 -25.65
N GLN A 150 19.28 -0.33 -24.75
CA GLN A 150 18.88 1.07 -24.87
C GLN A 150 20.10 1.99 -24.91
N ALA A 151 21.09 1.78 -24.04
CA ALA A 151 22.31 2.57 -23.99
C ALA A 151 23.09 2.45 -25.33
N VAL A 152 23.19 1.24 -25.87
CA VAL A 152 23.84 1.01 -27.18
C VAL A 152 23.08 1.71 -28.30
N ALA A 153 21.76 1.62 -28.33
CA ALA A 153 20.92 2.28 -29.34
C ALA A 153 21.02 3.81 -29.25
N LEU A 154 20.99 4.37 -28.05
CA LEU A 154 21.16 5.81 -27.81
C LEU A 154 22.55 6.30 -28.27
N ALA A 155 23.61 5.54 -27.99
CA ALA A 155 24.96 5.87 -28.45
C ALA A 155 25.06 5.86 -29.98
N ALA A 156 24.48 4.83 -30.63
CA ALA A 156 24.46 4.76 -32.07
C ALA A 156 23.65 5.89 -32.74
N ALA A 157 22.49 6.20 -32.17
CA ALA A 157 21.65 7.31 -32.60
C ALA A 157 22.38 8.67 -32.47
N LEU A 158 23.10 8.89 -31.36
CA LEU A 158 23.91 10.07 -31.14
C LEU A 158 24.99 10.20 -32.22
N GLU A 159 25.70 9.14 -32.56
CA GLU A 159 26.74 9.22 -33.60
C GLU A 159 26.13 9.55 -34.96
N LYS A 160 24.99 8.94 -35.37
CA LYS A 160 24.25 9.30 -36.57
C LYS A 160 23.83 10.78 -36.58
N GLU A 161 23.39 11.31 -35.45
CA GLU A 161 22.98 12.73 -35.35
C GLU A 161 24.19 13.66 -35.41
N LEU A 162 25.30 13.29 -34.80
CA LEU A 162 26.55 14.09 -34.85
C LEU A 162 27.10 14.23 -36.24
N GLU A 163 26.89 13.25 -37.16
CA GLU A 163 27.29 13.35 -38.55
C GLU A 163 26.66 14.53 -39.29
N LYS A 164 25.47 14.98 -38.89
CA LYS A 164 24.76 16.15 -39.44
C LYS A 164 25.34 17.50 -39.00
N HIS A 165 26.25 17.48 -38.03
CA HIS A 165 26.89 18.69 -37.50
C HIS A 165 28.34 18.88 -38.02
N PRO A 166 28.85 20.11 -38.02
CA PRO A 166 30.24 20.43 -38.41
C PRO A 166 31.24 19.59 -37.60
N ALA A 167 32.28 19.06 -38.27
CA ALA A 167 33.27 18.18 -37.68
C ALA A 167 33.92 18.76 -36.42
N GLU A 168 34.17 20.06 -36.40
CA GLU A 168 34.79 20.82 -35.30
C GLU A 168 33.96 20.80 -34.01
N LEU A 169 32.65 20.67 -34.13
CA LEU A 169 31.72 20.67 -32.98
C LEU A 169 31.35 19.30 -32.44
N ARG A 170 31.59 18.22 -33.21
CA ARG A 170 31.10 16.86 -32.88
C ARG A 170 31.63 16.39 -31.56
N GLU A 171 32.92 16.61 -31.29
CA GLU A 171 33.54 16.14 -30.03
C GLU A 171 33.01 16.92 -28.81
N SER A 172 32.84 18.24 -28.96
CA SER A 172 32.27 19.07 -27.91
C SER A 172 30.81 18.70 -27.61
N LEU A 173 30.00 18.42 -28.63
CA LEU A 173 28.62 17.94 -28.47
C LEU A 173 28.57 16.57 -27.82
N ARG A 174 29.40 15.62 -28.28
CA ARG A 174 29.50 14.29 -27.68
C ARG A 174 29.81 14.36 -26.19
N THR A 175 30.78 15.17 -25.81
CA THR A 175 31.17 15.36 -24.42
C THR A 175 30.05 16.01 -23.63
N ALA A 176 29.38 17.02 -24.17
CA ALA A 176 28.29 17.72 -23.49
C ALA A 176 27.07 16.77 -23.23
N VAL A 177 26.71 15.92 -24.20
CA VAL A 177 25.62 14.93 -24.04
C VAL A 177 25.98 13.88 -23.01
N ARG A 178 27.22 13.36 -23.02
CA ARG A 178 27.68 12.33 -22.05
C ARG A 178 27.86 12.87 -20.63
N THR A 179 28.04 14.19 -20.48
CA THR A 179 28.15 14.81 -19.14
C THR A 179 26.78 14.82 -18.46
N PRO A 180 26.64 14.28 -17.24
CA PRO A 180 25.41 14.36 -16.47
C PRO A 180 24.94 15.81 -16.31
N GLU A 181 23.65 16.06 -16.35
CA GLU A 181 23.07 17.41 -16.36
C GLU A 181 23.56 18.29 -15.19
N LYS A 182 23.70 17.70 -14.00
CA LYS A 182 24.21 18.37 -12.79
C LYS A 182 25.67 18.86 -12.92
N ASP A 183 26.48 18.15 -13.72
CA ASP A 183 27.93 18.38 -13.85
C ASP A 183 28.26 19.18 -15.13
N ARG A 184 27.25 19.57 -15.94
CA ARG A 184 27.45 20.34 -17.18
C ARG A 184 27.87 21.74 -16.88
N THR A 185 28.92 22.19 -17.60
CA THR A 185 29.35 23.61 -17.61
C THR A 185 28.30 24.48 -18.30
N GLU A 186 28.36 25.80 -18.07
CA GLU A 186 27.47 26.77 -18.73
C GLU A 186 27.64 26.73 -20.26
N ALA A 187 28.87 26.58 -20.73
CA ALA A 187 29.17 26.44 -22.15
C ALA A 187 28.53 25.21 -22.77
N GLN A 188 28.57 24.07 -22.06
CA GLN A 188 27.90 22.82 -22.50
C GLN A 188 26.39 22.96 -22.55
N ARG A 189 25.78 23.59 -21.54
CA ARG A 189 24.32 23.84 -21.53
C ARG A 189 23.90 24.74 -22.70
N LYS A 190 24.65 25.81 -22.98
CA LYS A 190 24.39 26.69 -24.11
C LYS A 190 24.53 25.94 -25.43
N LEU A 191 25.58 25.17 -25.60
CA LEU A 191 25.83 24.38 -26.81
C LEU A 191 24.69 23.39 -27.11
N LEU A 192 24.17 22.72 -26.07
CA LEU A 192 23.04 21.79 -26.21
C LEU A 192 21.73 22.53 -26.47
N ALA A 193 21.51 23.70 -25.87
CA ALA A 193 20.31 24.51 -26.10
C ALA A 193 20.26 25.06 -27.55
N GLU A 194 21.39 25.38 -28.16
CA GLU A 194 21.46 25.77 -29.57
C GLU A 194 21.26 24.61 -30.53
N ARG A 195 21.43 23.35 -30.08
CA ARG A 195 21.34 22.14 -30.89
C ARG A 195 20.57 21.04 -30.19
N PRO A 196 19.24 21.21 -30.01
CA PRO A 196 18.42 20.29 -29.25
C PRO A 196 18.32 18.88 -29.86
N SER A 197 18.58 18.74 -31.19
CA SER A 197 18.52 17.46 -31.89
C SER A 197 19.49 16.41 -31.35
N VAL A 198 20.62 16.81 -30.75
CA VAL A 198 21.59 15.86 -30.16
C VAL A 198 21.17 15.32 -28.80
N SER A 199 20.14 15.89 -28.19
CA SER A 199 19.57 15.42 -26.91
C SER A 199 18.54 14.31 -27.17
N ILE A 200 19.02 13.15 -27.60
CA ILE A 200 18.18 12.01 -27.98
C ILE A 200 17.64 11.34 -26.73
N SER A 201 16.31 11.19 -26.66
CA SER A 201 15.64 10.42 -25.62
C SER A 201 15.24 9.04 -26.14
N PRO A 202 14.98 8.05 -25.23
CA PRO A 202 14.50 6.74 -25.65
C PRO A 202 13.25 6.79 -26.53
N GLY A 203 12.35 7.73 -26.29
CA GLY A 203 11.10 7.90 -27.04
C GLY A 203 11.25 8.29 -28.50
N VAL A 204 12.43 8.73 -28.94
CA VAL A 204 12.68 9.13 -30.35
C VAL A 204 13.62 8.17 -31.08
N LEU A 205 14.04 7.07 -30.44
CA LEU A 205 14.96 6.07 -31.05
C LEU A 205 14.42 5.48 -32.34
N TYR A 206 13.08 5.33 -32.47
CA TYR A 206 12.44 4.82 -33.68
C TYR A 206 12.79 5.63 -34.96
N GLN A 207 13.24 6.88 -34.83
CA GLN A 207 13.64 7.72 -35.95
C GLN A 207 15.02 7.35 -36.49
N TYR A 208 15.80 6.60 -35.74
CA TYR A 208 17.18 6.18 -36.06
C TYR A 208 17.28 4.69 -36.40
N ASP A 209 16.19 3.96 -36.23
CA ASP A 209 16.09 2.53 -36.51
C ASP A 209 15.62 2.29 -37.97
N GLN A 210 16.53 2.62 -38.91
CA GLN A 210 16.36 2.34 -40.36
C GLN A 210 17.52 1.52 -40.90
#